data_e623e937941104eafc5596270516822f
#
_entry.id   e623e937941104eafc5596270516822f
#
_cell.length_a   1.000
_cell.length_b   1.000
_cell.length_c   1.000
_cell.angle_alpha   90.00
_cell.angle_beta   90.00
_cell.angle_gamma   90.00
#
_symmetry.space_group_name_H-M   'P 1'
#
loop_
_entity.id
_entity.type
_entity.pdbx_description
1 polymer ?
#
loop_
_entity_poly.entity_id
_entity_poly.type
_entity_poly.pdbx_seq_one_letter_code
_entity_poly.pdbx_strand_id
1 'polypeptide(L)'
;MALLKNFFIGLSNNSFLNNVAKKVGPRLGANKVVAGNTIPELINTIEYLNDKNIAVTVDNLGEFVGTVEESNHAKEQILTIMDALHQHGVKAHMSVKLSQLGAEFDLELAYQNLREILLKANTYNNMHINIDTEKYASLQQIVQVLDRLKGEFRNVGTVIQAYLYDSHELVDKYQDLRLRLVKGAYKENESIAFQSKEDVDANYIKIIEQRLLNARNFTSIATHDHRIINHVKQFMKENHIEKDRMEFQMLYGFRSELAEEIANEGYNFTIYVPYGDDWFAYFMRRLAERPQNLSLAVKEFVKPAGLKRVGIIAALGATVMLGLSTIKKLCRK
;
A
#
# COMPACT_ATOMS: atom_id res chain seq x y z
N MET A 1 -8.32 3.26 -22.10
CA MET A 1 -7.81 3.11 -20.72
C MET A 1 -7.70 1.64 -20.31
N ALA A 2 -8.70 0.81 -20.52
CA ALA A 2 -8.65 -0.63 -20.17
C ALA A 2 -7.46 -1.42 -20.77
N LEU A 3 -7.09 -1.16 -22.03
CA LEU A 3 -5.96 -1.82 -22.69
C LEU A 3 -4.60 -1.51 -22.04
N LEU A 4 -4.38 -0.28 -21.59
CA LEU A 4 -3.16 0.11 -20.88
C LEU A 4 -3.09 -0.52 -19.48
N LYS A 5 -4.22 -0.58 -18.78
CA LYS A 5 -4.33 -1.27 -17.48
C LYS A 5 -3.95 -2.75 -17.62
N ASN A 6 -4.56 -3.45 -18.59
CA ASN A 6 -4.29 -4.87 -18.83
C ASN A 6 -2.84 -5.13 -19.27
N PHE A 7 -2.24 -4.21 -20.04
CA PHE A 7 -0.85 -4.27 -20.43
C PHE A 7 0.10 -4.22 -19.21
N PHE A 8 -0.10 -3.26 -18.30
CA PHE A 8 0.73 -3.15 -17.10
C PHE A 8 0.53 -4.33 -16.14
N ILE A 9 -0.70 -4.83 -16.01
CA ILE A 9 -0.97 -6.05 -15.24
C ILE A 9 -0.25 -7.26 -15.86
N GLY A 10 -0.26 -7.39 -17.18
CA GLY A 10 0.48 -8.44 -17.88
C GLY A 10 1.99 -8.35 -17.64
N LEU A 11 2.56 -7.13 -17.59
CA LEU A 11 3.97 -6.92 -17.27
C LEU A 11 4.27 -7.28 -15.79
N SER A 12 3.38 -6.94 -14.86
CA SER A 12 3.56 -7.25 -13.44
C SER A 12 3.62 -8.76 -13.16
N ASN A 13 2.91 -9.56 -13.96
CA ASN A 13 2.86 -11.01 -13.82
C ASN A 13 3.96 -11.74 -14.61
N ASN A 14 4.83 -11.01 -15.30
CA ASN A 14 5.89 -11.61 -16.11
C ASN A 14 7.12 -11.93 -15.26
N SER A 15 7.32 -13.22 -14.93
CA SER A 15 8.43 -13.71 -14.08
C SER A 15 9.83 -13.38 -14.65
N PHE A 16 9.99 -13.41 -15.98
CA PHE A 16 11.27 -13.05 -16.60
C PHE A 16 11.60 -11.58 -16.39
N LEU A 17 10.64 -10.67 -16.62
CA LEU A 17 10.83 -9.23 -16.40
C LEU A 17 11.06 -8.92 -14.92
N ASN A 18 10.34 -9.58 -14.02
CA ASN A 18 10.54 -9.44 -12.59
C ASN A 18 11.96 -9.85 -12.17
N ASN A 19 12.46 -10.99 -12.67
CA ASN A 19 13.82 -11.47 -12.37
C ASN A 19 14.92 -10.54 -12.95
N VAL A 20 14.72 -9.99 -14.14
CA VAL A 20 15.65 -9.00 -14.71
C VAL A 20 15.62 -7.72 -13.87
N ALA A 21 14.42 -7.26 -13.51
CA ALA A 21 14.24 -6.04 -12.71
C ALA A 21 14.87 -6.15 -11.32
N LYS A 22 14.79 -7.29 -10.64
CA LYS A 22 15.51 -7.56 -9.37
C LYS A 22 17.00 -7.30 -9.47
N LYS A 23 17.63 -7.71 -10.59
CA LYS A 23 19.08 -7.56 -10.80
C LYS A 23 19.52 -6.14 -11.14
N VAL A 24 18.69 -5.36 -11.82
CA VAL A 24 19.07 -4.04 -12.33
C VAL A 24 18.35 -2.87 -11.67
N GLY A 25 17.36 -3.16 -10.83
CA GLY A 25 16.46 -2.19 -10.21
C GLY A 25 17.14 -1.03 -9.49
N PRO A 26 18.14 -1.27 -8.62
CA PRO A 26 18.85 -0.19 -7.93
C PRO A 26 19.50 0.80 -8.89
N ARG A 27 19.95 0.32 -10.06
CA ARG A 27 20.56 1.16 -11.11
C ARG A 27 19.53 1.92 -11.95
N LEU A 28 18.27 1.50 -11.93
CA LEU A 28 17.17 2.10 -12.71
C LEU A 28 16.34 3.12 -11.93
N GLY A 29 16.67 3.38 -10.64
CA GLY A 29 15.93 4.32 -9.82
C GLY A 29 14.73 3.69 -9.10
N ALA A 30 14.76 2.39 -8.83
CA ALA A 30 13.75 1.70 -8.03
C ALA A 30 13.56 2.34 -6.64
N ASN A 31 14.61 2.94 -6.09
CA ASN A 31 14.61 3.69 -4.82
C ASN A 31 13.67 4.91 -4.80
N LYS A 32 13.09 5.28 -5.93
CA LYS A 32 12.04 6.32 -5.99
C LYS A 32 10.64 5.80 -5.69
N VAL A 33 10.43 4.51 -5.75
CA VAL A 33 9.12 3.86 -5.56
C VAL A 33 9.11 2.78 -4.49
N VAL A 34 10.32 2.31 -4.08
CA VAL A 34 10.53 1.41 -2.94
C VAL A 34 11.71 1.93 -2.11
N ALA A 35 11.73 1.64 -0.83
CA ALA A 35 12.80 2.08 0.09
C ALA A 35 14.10 1.25 -0.03
N GLY A 36 14.29 0.55 -1.13
CA GLY A 36 15.42 -0.35 -1.33
C GLY A 36 15.07 -1.81 -1.04
N ASN A 37 16.12 -2.65 -0.95
CA ASN A 37 16.02 -4.07 -0.67
C ASN A 37 16.95 -4.54 0.46
N THR A 38 17.59 -3.62 1.14
CA THR A 38 18.43 -3.89 2.32
C THR A 38 17.90 -3.13 3.53
N ILE A 39 18.05 -3.71 4.72
CA ILE A 39 17.64 -3.08 6.00
C ILE A 39 18.24 -1.69 6.17
N PRO A 40 19.55 -1.44 5.93
CA PRO A 40 20.10 -0.09 6.04
C PRO A 40 19.43 0.93 5.11
N GLU A 41 19.10 0.57 3.86
CA GLU A 41 18.37 1.47 2.95
C GLU A 41 16.96 1.79 3.45
N LEU A 42 16.26 0.79 3.98
CA LEU A 42 14.94 0.97 4.59
C LEU A 42 15.03 1.94 5.78
N ILE A 43 15.94 1.69 6.71
CA ILE A 43 16.11 2.53 7.92
C ILE A 43 16.45 3.96 7.53
N ASN A 44 17.44 4.18 6.65
CA ASN A 44 17.79 5.53 6.16
C ASN A 44 16.57 6.27 5.56
N THR A 45 15.72 5.54 4.82
CA THR A 45 14.48 6.11 4.25
C THR A 45 13.49 6.51 5.34
N ILE A 46 13.34 5.66 6.37
CA ILE A 46 12.41 5.92 7.47
C ILE A 46 12.92 7.09 8.32
N GLU A 47 14.20 7.14 8.68
CA GLU A 47 14.82 8.23 9.42
C GLU A 47 14.63 9.57 8.71
N TYR A 48 14.90 9.62 7.39
CA TYR A 48 14.65 10.81 6.57
C TYR A 48 13.19 11.30 6.61
N LEU A 49 12.21 10.38 6.64
CA LEU A 49 10.79 10.73 6.75
C LEU A 49 10.44 11.15 8.18
N ASN A 50 11.00 10.48 9.19
CA ASN A 50 10.76 10.80 10.60
C ASN A 50 11.30 12.18 10.98
N ASP A 51 12.44 12.62 10.40
CA ASP A 51 12.98 13.97 10.56
C ASP A 51 12.00 15.06 10.07
N LYS A 52 11.07 14.71 9.19
CA LYS A 52 9.99 15.56 8.69
C LYS A 52 8.66 15.37 9.45
N ASN A 53 8.68 14.71 10.60
CA ASN A 53 7.49 14.33 11.37
C ASN A 53 6.51 13.43 10.61
N ILE A 54 6.99 12.64 9.66
CA ILE A 54 6.22 11.68 8.89
C ILE A 54 6.55 10.28 9.38
N ALA A 55 5.56 9.54 9.86
CA ALA A 55 5.68 8.14 10.22
C ALA A 55 5.66 7.23 8.98
N VAL A 56 5.97 5.96 9.16
CA VAL A 56 6.03 5.01 8.06
C VAL A 56 5.22 3.76 8.37
N THR A 57 4.53 3.22 7.36
CA THR A 57 4.05 1.85 7.37
C THR A 57 4.81 1.05 6.31
N VAL A 58 5.52 0.01 6.74
CA VAL A 58 6.38 -0.80 5.86
C VAL A 58 5.59 -1.98 5.30
N ASP A 59 5.61 -2.14 3.98
CA ASP A 59 5.09 -3.31 3.27
C ASP A 59 6.27 -4.13 2.73
N ASN A 60 6.50 -5.30 3.30
CA ASN A 60 7.46 -6.26 2.75
C ASN A 60 6.86 -6.87 1.48
N LEU A 61 7.45 -6.54 0.32
CA LEU A 61 6.97 -7.03 -0.97
C LEU A 61 7.26 -8.52 -1.13
N GLY A 62 6.32 -9.28 -1.68
CA GLY A 62 6.40 -10.72 -1.88
C GLY A 62 5.02 -11.38 -1.70
N GLU A 63 4.11 -11.16 -2.66
CA GLU A 63 2.75 -11.69 -2.62
C GLU A 63 2.69 -13.10 -3.23
N PHE A 64 1.64 -13.87 -2.89
CA PHE A 64 1.30 -15.15 -3.51
C PHE A 64 2.34 -16.26 -3.27
N VAL A 65 2.61 -16.55 -2.02
CA VAL A 65 3.37 -17.73 -1.62
C VAL A 65 2.56 -19.00 -1.89
N GLY A 66 3.24 -20.05 -2.37
CA GLY A 66 2.61 -21.32 -2.77
C GLY A 66 2.93 -22.49 -1.83
N THR A 67 3.86 -22.30 -0.90
CA THR A 67 4.31 -23.36 0.02
C THR A 67 4.41 -22.88 1.47
N VAL A 68 4.43 -23.82 2.39
CA VAL A 68 4.64 -23.58 3.83
C VAL A 68 6.00 -22.90 4.07
N GLU A 69 7.04 -23.36 3.36
CA GLU A 69 8.39 -22.82 3.47
C GLU A 69 8.45 -21.36 3.03
N GLU A 70 7.81 -21.02 1.91
CA GLU A 70 7.74 -19.64 1.42
C GLU A 70 6.98 -18.72 2.40
N SER A 71 5.86 -19.20 2.97
CA SER A 71 5.10 -18.40 3.93
C SER A 71 5.83 -18.19 5.25
N ASN A 72 6.55 -19.22 5.75
CA ASN A 72 7.41 -19.09 6.90
C ASN A 72 8.59 -18.16 6.64
N HIS A 73 9.18 -18.22 5.44
CA HIS A 73 10.25 -17.29 5.05
C HIS A 73 9.75 -15.84 5.01
N ALA A 74 8.56 -15.58 4.46
CA ALA A 74 7.95 -14.25 4.46
C ALA A 74 7.70 -13.74 5.90
N LYS A 75 7.21 -14.60 6.80
CA LYS A 75 7.08 -14.27 8.22
C LYS A 75 8.42 -13.88 8.84
N GLU A 76 9.49 -14.68 8.64
CA GLU A 76 10.81 -14.38 9.20
C GLU A 76 11.40 -13.07 8.66
N GLN A 77 11.16 -12.75 7.38
CA GLN A 77 11.52 -11.43 6.83
C GLN A 77 10.79 -10.29 7.54
N ILE A 78 9.48 -10.43 7.79
CA ILE A 78 8.69 -9.44 8.53
C ILE A 78 9.24 -9.26 9.94
N LEU A 79 9.53 -10.35 10.66
CA LEU A 79 10.11 -10.30 12.00
C LEU A 79 11.47 -9.62 12.02
N THR A 80 12.32 -9.90 11.02
CA THR A 80 13.65 -9.24 10.86
C THR A 80 13.50 -7.73 10.65
N ILE A 81 12.53 -7.31 9.82
CA ILE A 81 12.24 -5.88 9.62
C ILE A 81 11.79 -5.26 10.95
N MET A 82 10.86 -5.89 11.68
CA MET A 82 10.37 -5.39 12.95
C MET A 82 11.49 -5.24 13.99
N ASP A 83 12.44 -6.20 14.04
CA ASP A 83 13.62 -6.12 14.89
C ASP A 83 14.46 -4.87 14.56
N ALA A 84 14.70 -4.61 13.28
CA ALA A 84 15.43 -3.44 12.84
C ALA A 84 14.70 -2.14 13.18
N LEU A 85 13.38 -2.05 12.91
CA LEU A 85 12.57 -0.87 13.26
C LEU A 85 12.64 -0.56 14.77
N HIS A 86 12.56 -1.59 15.61
CA HIS A 86 12.64 -1.44 17.06
C HIS A 86 14.03 -1.02 17.52
N GLN A 87 15.11 -1.67 17.01
CA GLN A 87 16.50 -1.39 17.37
C GLN A 87 16.90 0.05 17.03
N HIS A 88 16.42 0.57 15.91
CA HIS A 88 16.69 1.97 15.50
C HIS A 88 15.74 3.00 16.12
N GLY A 89 14.73 2.58 16.85
CA GLY A 89 13.78 3.48 17.53
C GLY A 89 12.96 4.37 16.59
N VAL A 90 12.78 3.94 15.34
CA VAL A 90 12.11 4.74 14.29
C VAL A 90 10.58 4.70 14.45
N LYS A 91 9.90 5.76 14.01
CA LYS A 91 8.43 5.85 13.99
C LYS A 91 7.88 5.10 12.78
N ALA A 92 7.75 3.78 12.93
CA ALA A 92 7.25 2.92 11.88
C ALA A 92 6.41 1.76 12.43
N HIS A 93 5.55 1.21 11.57
CA HIS A 93 4.76 0.01 11.82
C HIS A 93 4.66 -0.84 10.55
N MET A 94 4.06 -2.03 10.62
CA MET A 94 4.01 -2.97 9.50
C MET A 94 2.64 -3.01 8.85
N SER A 95 2.62 -3.15 7.52
CA SER A 95 1.51 -3.67 6.73
C SER A 95 1.85 -5.06 6.25
N VAL A 96 0.93 -6.01 6.43
CA VAL A 96 1.13 -7.41 6.05
C VAL A 96 -0.06 -7.92 5.24
N LYS A 97 0.16 -8.87 4.36
CA LYS A 97 -0.89 -9.51 3.57
C LYS A 97 -1.05 -10.96 4.01
N LEU A 98 -2.30 -11.42 4.16
CA LEU A 98 -2.53 -12.83 4.51
C LEU A 98 -2.07 -13.78 3.41
N SER A 99 -2.08 -13.35 2.14
CA SER A 99 -1.55 -14.15 1.02
C SER A 99 -0.05 -14.45 1.16
N GLN A 100 0.75 -13.55 1.76
CA GLN A 100 2.17 -13.79 2.08
C GLN A 100 2.36 -14.80 3.21
N LEU A 101 1.39 -14.91 4.10
CA LEU A 101 1.44 -15.76 5.28
C LEU A 101 0.82 -17.15 5.06
N GLY A 102 0.34 -17.43 3.82
CA GLY A 102 -0.14 -18.74 3.41
C GLY A 102 -1.67 -18.85 3.24
N ALA A 103 -2.44 -17.77 3.35
CA ALA A 103 -3.91 -17.81 3.33
C ALA A 103 -4.52 -18.36 2.02
N GLU A 104 -3.77 -18.36 0.91
CA GLU A 104 -4.26 -18.89 -0.37
C GLU A 104 -4.41 -20.45 -0.33
N PHE A 105 -3.68 -21.15 0.53
CA PHE A 105 -3.71 -22.62 0.63
C PHE A 105 -4.00 -23.15 2.06
N ASP A 106 -3.65 -22.38 3.11
CA ASP A 106 -3.90 -22.76 4.50
C ASP A 106 -4.16 -21.52 5.37
N LEU A 107 -5.43 -21.26 5.67
CA LEU A 107 -5.83 -20.10 6.48
C LEU A 107 -5.39 -20.23 7.95
N GLU A 108 -5.30 -21.45 8.49
CA GLU A 108 -4.83 -21.66 9.85
C GLU A 108 -3.33 -21.36 9.98
N LEU A 109 -2.52 -21.78 9.00
CA LEU A 109 -1.11 -21.39 8.93
C LEU A 109 -0.95 -19.86 8.87
N ALA A 110 -1.74 -19.19 8.03
CA ALA A 110 -1.70 -17.73 7.94
C ALA A 110 -2.08 -17.05 9.26
N TYR A 111 -3.08 -17.57 9.96
CA TYR A 111 -3.46 -17.11 11.29
C TYR A 111 -2.32 -17.30 12.31
N GLN A 112 -1.68 -18.47 12.36
CA GLN A 112 -0.58 -18.74 13.26
C GLN A 112 0.63 -17.85 12.97
N ASN A 113 1.00 -17.71 11.71
CA ASN A 113 2.08 -16.82 11.29
C ASN A 113 1.81 -15.35 11.69
N LEU A 114 0.59 -14.86 11.46
CA LEU A 114 0.22 -13.50 11.87
C LEU A 114 0.18 -13.34 13.39
N ARG A 115 -0.29 -14.36 14.11
CA ARG A 115 -0.30 -14.35 15.57
C ARG A 115 1.11 -14.26 16.15
N GLU A 116 2.09 -14.98 15.60
CA GLU A 116 3.50 -14.87 15.99
C GLU A 116 4.04 -13.45 15.75
N ILE A 117 3.73 -12.84 14.59
CA ILE A 117 4.08 -11.45 14.29
C ILE A 117 3.49 -10.49 15.34
N LEU A 118 2.22 -10.67 15.71
CA LEU A 118 1.55 -9.83 16.71
C LEU A 118 2.10 -10.02 18.13
N LEU A 119 2.46 -11.23 18.51
CA LEU A 119 3.15 -11.51 19.78
C LEU A 119 4.48 -10.77 19.86
N LYS A 120 5.27 -10.83 18.77
CA LYS A 120 6.53 -10.08 18.68
C LYS A 120 6.27 -8.56 18.72
N ALA A 121 5.26 -8.06 17.99
CA ALA A 121 4.87 -6.67 17.97
C ALA A 121 4.51 -6.12 19.35
N ASN A 122 3.86 -6.92 20.20
CA ASN A 122 3.56 -6.55 21.58
C ASN A 122 4.82 -6.30 22.42
N THR A 123 5.92 -7.00 22.15
CA THR A 123 7.21 -6.76 22.84
C THR A 123 7.88 -5.46 22.38
N TYR A 124 7.44 -4.86 21.27
CA TYR A 124 7.97 -3.64 20.66
C TYR A 124 7.01 -2.45 20.83
N ASN A 125 6.69 -2.11 22.09
CA ASN A 125 5.80 -1.02 22.45
C ASN A 125 4.43 -1.10 21.75
N ASN A 126 3.89 -2.32 21.60
CA ASN A 126 2.66 -2.59 20.87
C ASN A 126 2.71 -2.04 19.43
N MET A 127 3.79 -2.31 18.71
CA MET A 127 3.91 -1.94 17.30
C MET A 127 2.64 -2.34 16.54
N HIS A 128 2.05 -1.41 15.82
CA HIS A 128 0.83 -1.68 15.07
C HIS A 128 1.10 -2.59 13.87
N ILE A 129 0.25 -3.58 13.65
CA ILE A 129 0.26 -4.46 12.48
C ILE A 129 -1.06 -4.25 11.73
N ASN A 130 -0.96 -3.77 10.50
CA ASN A 130 -2.11 -3.58 9.64
C ASN A 130 -2.23 -4.75 8.67
N ILE A 131 -3.38 -5.42 8.63
CA ILE A 131 -3.68 -6.46 7.63
C ILE A 131 -4.20 -5.75 6.38
N ASP A 132 -3.43 -5.81 5.30
CA ASP A 132 -3.83 -5.23 4.02
C ASP A 132 -4.91 -6.09 3.36
N THR A 133 -5.92 -5.43 2.79
CA THR A 133 -6.97 -6.08 2.01
C THR A 133 -6.56 -6.16 0.55
N GLU A 134 -6.81 -7.33 -0.03
CA GLU A 134 -6.55 -7.64 -1.43
C GLU A 134 -7.88 -7.69 -2.20
N LYS A 135 -8.11 -8.70 -3.05
CA LYS A 135 -9.38 -8.90 -3.78
C LYS A 135 -10.52 -9.28 -2.85
N TYR A 136 -11.74 -9.02 -3.27
CA TYR A 136 -12.95 -9.35 -2.50
C TYR A 136 -13.02 -10.83 -2.10
N ALA A 137 -12.55 -11.74 -2.96
CA ALA A 137 -12.54 -13.17 -2.68
C ALA A 137 -11.78 -13.55 -1.39
N SER A 138 -10.75 -12.77 -1.01
CA SER A 138 -9.99 -12.99 0.23
C SER A 138 -10.52 -12.20 1.43
N LEU A 139 -11.50 -11.31 1.25
CA LEU A 139 -12.02 -10.46 2.33
C LEU A 139 -12.60 -11.27 3.49
N GLN A 140 -13.33 -12.35 3.20
CA GLN A 140 -13.90 -13.22 4.23
C GLN A 140 -12.83 -13.93 5.07
N GLN A 141 -11.71 -14.30 4.46
CA GLN A 141 -10.56 -14.87 5.18
C GLN A 141 -9.96 -13.84 6.13
N ILE A 142 -9.80 -12.58 5.66
CA ILE A 142 -9.32 -11.47 6.50
C ILE A 142 -10.25 -11.22 7.68
N VAL A 143 -11.57 -11.19 7.43
CA VAL A 143 -12.59 -11.02 8.48
C VAL A 143 -12.52 -12.15 9.52
N GLN A 144 -12.41 -13.41 9.08
CA GLN A 144 -12.29 -14.55 9.98
C GLN A 144 -11.03 -14.48 10.87
N VAL A 145 -9.88 -14.18 10.28
CA VAL A 145 -8.61 -14.04 11.00
C VAL A 145 -8.65 -12.86 11.95
N LEU A 146 -9.15 -11.70 11.50
CA LEU A 146 -9.25 -10.49 12.32
C LEU A 146 -10.21 -10.68 13.50
N ASP A 147 -11.36 -11.35 13.32
CA ASP A 147 -12.32 -11.63 14.39
C ASP A 147 -11.74 -12.55 15.48
N ARG A 148 -10.84 -13.46 15.12
CA ARG A 148 -10.10 -14.28 16.09
C ARG A 148 -9.04 -13.46 16.85
N LEU A 149 -8.33 -12.57 16.17
CA LEU A 149 -7.18 -11.83 16.71
C LEU A 149 -7.60 -10.62 17.57
N LYS A 150 -8.68 -9.93 17.22
CA LYS A 150 -9.10 -8.68 17.90
C LYS A 150 -9.43 -8.85 19.40
N GLY A 151 -9.74 -10.07 19.83
CA GLY A 151 -9.96 -10.41 21.24
C GLY A 151 -8.66 -10.53 22.05
N GLU A 152 -7.56 -10.89 21.38
CA GLU A 152 -6.24 -11.11 21.99
C GLU A 152 -5.31 -9.89 21.83
N PHE A 153 -5.43 -9.16 20.70
CA PHE A 153 -4.50 -8.09 20.32
C PHE A 153 -5.20 -6.74 20.15
N ARG A 154 -4.62 -5.68 20.71
CA ARG A 154 -5.10 -4.29 20.55
C ARG A 154 -4.36 -3.54 19.43
N ASN A 155 -3.23 -4.03 19.00
CA ASN A 155 -2.33 -3.44 18.02
C ASN A 155 -2.52 -4.01 16.60
N VAL A 156 -3.62 -4.70 16.34
CA VAL A 156 -4.02 -5.18 15.01
C VAL A 156 -5.07 -4.28 14.40
N GLY A 157 -4.99 -4.08 13.09
CA GLY A 157 -5.97 -3.35 12.30
C GLY A 157 -6.09 -3.89 10.88
N THR A 158 -6.98 -3.31 10.09
CA THR A 158 -7.17 -3.71 8.70
C THR A 158 -7.53 -2.53 7.79
N VAL A 159 -7.68 -2.82 6.50
CA VAL A 159 -8.05 -1.87 5.47
C VAL A 159 -9.52 -2.04 5.09
N ILE A 160 -10.24 -0.94 4.96
CA ILE A 160 -11.60 -0.91 4.40
C ILE A 160 -11.55 -0.23 3.03
N GLN A 161 -12.08 -0.93 2.03
CA GLN A 161 -12.07 -0.48 0.63
C GLN A 161 -13.43 0.11 0.28
N ALA A 162 -13.49 1.43 0.08
CA ALA A 162 -14.72 2.19 -0.14
C ALA A 162 -15.46 1.83 -1.43
N TYR A 163 -14.82 1.19 -2.40
CA TYR A 163 -15.50 0.76 -3.62
C TYR A 163 -16.44 -0.43 -3.39
N LEU A 164 -16.33 -1.16 -2.26
CA LEU A 164 -17.22 -2.26 -1.89
C LEU A 164 -18.50 -1.73 -1.24
N TYR A 165 -19.63 -2.34 -1.58
CA TYR A 165 -20.94 -1.94 -1.03
C TYR A 165 -21.06 -2.16 0.47
N ASP A 166 -20.40 -3.18 1.01
CA ASP A 166 -20.39 -3.54 2.44
C ASP A 166 -19.38 -2.74 3.29
N SER A 167 -18.68 -1.78 2.68
CA SER A 167 -17.61 -1.02 3.36
C SER A 167 -18.08 -0.30 4.63
N HIS A 168 -19.30 0.25 4.65
CA HIS A 168 -19.85 0.95 5.80
C HIS A 168 -20.22 -0.01 6.95
N GLU A 169 -20.69 -1.22 6.64
CA GLU A 169 -20.95 -2.26 7.65
C GLU A 169 -19.66 -2.72 8.32
N LEU A 170 -18.58 -2.85 7.54
CA LEU A 170 -17.25 -3.20 8.07
C LEU A 170 -16.68 -2.07 8.95
N VAL A 171 -16.90 -0.81 8.58
CA VAL A 171 -16.52 0.35 9.42
C VAL A 171 -17.24 0.28 10.77
N ASP A 172 -18.52 -0.01 10.80
CA ASP A 172 -19.30 -0.13 12.03
C ASP A 172 -18.89 -1.36 12.86
N LYS A 173 -18.65 -2.49 12.21
CA LYS A 173 -18.22 -3.73 12.87
C LYS A 173 -16.90 -3.57 13.63
N TYR A 174 -15.98 -2.76 13.11
CA TYR A 174 -14.61 -2.63 13.60
C TYR A 174 -14.28 -1.26 14.19
N GLN A 175 -15.25 -0.60 14.85
CA GLN A 175 -15.04 0.70 15.49
C GLN A 175 -13.92 0.70 16.54
N ASP A 176 -13.69 -0.42 17.21
CA ASP A 176 -12.68 -0.58 18.26
C ASP A 176 -11.27 -0.91 17.74
N LEU A 177 -11.11 -1.13 16.42
CA LEU A 177 -9.82 -1.39 15.78
C LEU A 177 -9.31 -0.16 15.05
N ARG A 178 -7.98 -0.04 14.90
CA ARG A 178 -7.40 0.90 13.94
C ARG A 178 -7.78 0.48 12.52
N LEU A 179 -8.35 1.38 11.75
CA LEU A 179 -8.75 1.14 10.36
C LEU A 179 -8.02 2.05 9.41
N ARG A 180 -7.57 1.50 8.28
CA ARG A 180 -7.11 2.25 7.12
C ARG A 180 -8.23 2.29 6.08
N LEU A 181 -8.71 3.48 5.76
CA LEU A 181 -9.72 3.68 4.74
C LEU A 181 -9.05 4.00 3.41
N VAL A 182 -9.41 3.27 2.36
CA VAL A 182 -8.89 3.43 0.99
C VAL A 182 -10.04 3.42 -0.01
N LYS A 183 -9.83 3.95 -1.23
CA LYS A 183 -10.83 3.84 -2.31
C LYS A 183 -11.02 2.41 -2.80
N GLY A 184 -9.96 1.62 -2.82
CA GLY A 184 -9.88 0.30 -3.43
C GLY A 184 -9.19 0.35 -4.79
N ALA A 185 -8.54 -0.75 -5.17
CA ALA A 185 -7.67 -0.82 -6.34
C ALA A 185 -7.97 -2.01 -7.26
N TYR A 186 -8.63 -3.03 -6.78
CA TYR A 186 -8.91 -4.23 -7.55
C TYR A 186 -10.11 -4.03 -8.47
N LYS A 187 -10.18 -4.86 -9.52
CA LYS A 187 -11.33 -4.88 -10.41
C LYS A 187 -12.30 -5.93 -9.90
N GLU A 188 -13.43 -5.48 -9.35
CA GLU A 188 -14.48 -6.34 -8.83
C GLU A 188 -15.76 -6.24 -9.67
N ASN A 189 -16.67 -7.20 -9.48
CA ASN A 189 -17.94 -7.25 -10.18
C ASN A 189 -18.89 -6.14 -9.71
N GLU A 190 -19.75 -5.65 -10.61
CA GLU A 190 -20.76 -4.65 -10.31
C GLU A 190 -21.79 -5.08 -9.25
N SER A 191 -21.93 -6.38 -9.01
CA SER A 191 -22.82 -6.90 -7.95
C SER A 191 -22.29 -6.67 -6.52
N ILE A 192 -20.99 -6.31 -6.37
CA ILE A 192 -20.34 -6.15 -5.06
C ILE A 192 -19.59 -4.82 -4.90
N ALA A 193 -19.38 -4.09 -6.00
CA ALA A 193 -18.55 -2.89 -5.98
C ALA A 193 -19.06 -1.80 -6.92
N PHE A 194 -18.92 -0.55 -6.51
CA PHE A 194 -19.14 0.64 -7.33
C PHE A 194 -18.18 0.64 -8.53
N GLN A 195 -18.71 0.95 -9.71
CA GLN A 195 -17.92 0.95 -10.96
C GLN A 195 -17.47 2.34 -11.38
N SER A 196 -18.19 3.39 -11.01
CA SER A 196 -17.83 4.77 -11.35
C SER A 196 -16.88 5.37 -10.30
N LYS A 197 -15.99 6.25 -10.76
CA LYS A 197 -15.09 6.97 -9.85
C LYS A 197 -15.88 7.88 -8.90
N GLU A 198 -16.95 8.47 -9.41
CA GLU A 198 -17.82 9.40 -8.70
C GLU A 198 -18.49 8.71 -7.52
N ASP A 199 -19.05 7.51 -7.72
CA ASP A 199 -19.69 6.74 -6.66
C ASP A 199 -18.68 6.25 -5.61
N VAL A 200 -17.50 5.81 -6.05
CA VAL A 200 -16.40 5.42 -5.14
C VAL A 200 -15.95 6.61 -4.30
N ASP A 201 -15.78 7.79 -4.92
CA ASP A 201 -15.36 9.00 -4.21
C ASP A 201 -16.42 9.43 -3.19
N ALA A 202 -17.72 9.39 -3.56
CA ALA A 202 -18.82 9.71 -2.68
C ALA A 202 -18.92 8.75 -1.49
N ASN A 203 -18.84 7.44 -1.76
CA ASN A 203 -18.86 6.44 -0.69
C ASN A 203 -17.60 6.53 0.22
N TYR A 204 -16.45 6.86 -0.36
CA TYR A 204 -15.23 7.06 0.41
C TYR A 204 -15.35 8.21 1.41
N ILE A 205 -15.91 9.35 1.00
CA ILE A 205 -16.21 10.47 1.89
C ILE A 205 -17.19 10.03 2.98
N LYS A 206 -18.28 9.34 2.60
CA LYS A 206 -19.29 8.87 3.54
C LYS A 206 -18.73 7.95 4.64
N ILE A 207 -17.92 6.96 4.28
CA ILE A 207 -17.32 6.07 5.28
C ILE A 207 -16.25 6.76 6.13
N ILE A 208 -15.55 7.78 5.61
CA ILE A 208 -14.62 8.61 6.38
C ILE A 208 -15.39 9.38 7.45
N GLU A 209 -16.46 10.08 7.08
CA GLU A 209 -17.30 10.85 8.01
C GLU A 209 -17.91 9.96 9.08
N GLN A 210 -18.52 8.83 8.67
CA GLN A 210 -19.07 7.82 9.58
C GLN A 210 -18.00 7.34 10.58
N ARG A 211 -16.79 7.04 10.09
CA ARG A 211 -15.69 6.57 10.93
C ARG A 211 -15.20 7.63 11.90
N LEU A 212 -14.99 8.85 11.44
CA LEU A 212 -14.48 9.93 12.27
C LEU A 212 -15.44 10.31 13.42
N LEU A 213 -16.76 10.21 13.20
CA LEU A 213 -17.77 10.47 14.23
C LEU A 213 -17.86 9.33 15.26
N ASN A 214 -17.72 8.07 14.85
CA ASN A 214 -18.08 6.91 15.66
C ASN A 214 -16.88 6.07 16.14
N ALA A 215 -15.67 6.32 15.61
CA ALA A 215 -14.50 5.51 15.92
C ALA A 215 -14.10 5.57 17.39
N ARG A 216 -13.82 4.42 17.98
CA ARG A 216 -13.21 4.29 19.30
C ARG A 216 -11.71 4.04 19.25
N ASN A 217 -11.16 4.00 18.04
CA ASN A 217 -9.74 3.79 17.80
C ASN A 217 -9.27 4.66 16.63
N PHE A 218 -7.97 4.71 16.41
CA PHE A 218 -7.28 5.53 15.42
C PHE A 218 -7.71 5.23 13.96
N THR A 219 -7.75 6.26 13.13
CA THR A 219 -8.17 6.15 11.74
C THR A 219 -7.07 6.62 10.80
N SER A 220 -6.71 5.79 9.81
CA SER A 220 -5.81 6.15 8.73
C SER A 220 -6.61 6.43 7.45
N ILE A 221 -6.49 7.62 6.86
CA ILE A 221 -7.18 8.02 5.62
C ILE A 221 -6.15 8.05 4.49
N ALA A 222 -6.16 7.01 3.65
CA ALA A 222 -5.14 6.81 2.62
C ALA A 222 -5.63 7.36 1.26
N THR A 223 -5.16 8.53 0.90
CA THR A 223 -5.52 9.18 -0.36
C THR A 223 -4.48 10.18 -0.84
N HIS A 224 -4.34 10.31 -2.17
CA HIS A 224 -3.60 11.38 -2.84
C HIS A 224 -4.52 12.52 -3.34
N ASP A 225 -5.82 12.44 -3.11
CA ASP A 225 -6.80 13.41 -3.61
C ASP A 225 -6.92 14.59 -2.65
N HIS A 226 -6.32 15.74 -3.03
CA HIS A 226 -6.33 16.94 -2.22
C HIS A 226 -7.74 17.48 -1.92
N ARG A 227 -8.74 17.20 -2.79
CA ARG A 227 -10.14 17.62 -2.54
C ARG A 227 -10.73 16.84 -1.37
N ILE A 228 -10.46 15.52 -1.31
CA ILE A 228 -10.90 14.69 -0.19
C ILE A 228 -10.14 15.08 1.09
N ILE A 229 -8.82 15.33 1.00
CA ILE A 229 -8.03 15.81 2.16
C ILE A 229 -8.61 17.11 2.71
N ASN A 230 -8.90 18.09 1.86
CA ASN A 230 -9.47 19.36 2.29
C ASN A 230 -10.88 19.19 2.87
N HIS A 231 -11.71 18.31 2.28
CA HIS A 231 -13.01 17.96 2.82
C HIS A 231 -12.91 17.38 4.23
N VAL A 232 -11.99 16.42 4.44
CA VAL A 232 -11.75 15.81 5.77
C VAL A 232 -11.30 16.84 6.78
N LYS A 233 -10.35 17.73 6.42
CA LYS A 233 -9.90 18.82 7.30
C LYS A 233 -11.06 19.73 7.72
N GLN A 234 -11.92 20.11 6.77
CA GLN A 234 -13.09 20.93 7.05
C GLN A 234 -14.12 20.21 7.93
N PHE A 235 -14.43 18.95 7.60
CA PHE A 235 -15.35 18.12 8.38
C PHE A 235 -14.89 17.94 9.84
N MET A 236 -13.60 17.68 10.06
CA MET A 236 -13.03 17.59 11.41
C MET A 236 -13.17 18.89 12.18
N LYS A 237 -12.93 20.04 11.54
CA LYS A 237 -13.09 21.36 12.15
C LYS A 237 -14.54 21.62 12.56
N GLU A 238 -15.50 21.33 11.69
CA GLU A 238 -16.93 21.54 11.92
C GLU A 238 -17.48 20.64 13.04
N ASN A 239 -16.94 19.42 13.18
CA ASN A 239 -17.38 18.46 14.17
C ASN A 239 -16.46 18.40 15.41
N HIS A 240 -15.52 19.34 15.57
CA HIS A 240 -14.59 19.42 16.71
C HIS A 240 -13.80 18.12 16.96
N ILE A 241 -13.35 17.46 15.85
CA ILE A 241 -12.57 16.23 15.91
C ILE A 241 -11.08 16.58 15.98
N GLU A 242 -10.40 16.10 17.02
CA GLU A 242 -8.98 16.35 17.25
C GLU A 242 -8.09 15.65 16.22
N LYS A 243 -6.97 16.31 15.83
CA LYS A 243 -6.06 15.81 14.81
C LYS A 243 -5.33 14.53 15.22
N ASP A 244 -5.16 14.29 16.51
CA ASP A 244 -4.50 13.12 17.07
C ASP A 244 -5.31 11.81 16.92
N ARG A 245 -6.59 11.89 16.55
CA ARG A 245 -7.47 10.74 16.35
C ARG A 245 -7.29 10.06 15.00
N MET A 246 -6.60 10.70 14.08
CA MET A 246 -6.42 10.20 12.72
C MET A 246 -5.08 10.59 12.13
N GLU A 247 -4.77 10.00 10.99
CA GLU A 247 -3.66 10.39 10.12
C GLU A 247 -4.08 10.37 8.65
N PHE A 248 -3.38 11.15 7.84
CA PHE A 248 -3.40 10.97 6.40
C PHE A 248 -2.28 10.01 5.99
N GLN A 249 -2.54 9.23 4.91
CA GLN A 249 -1.53 8.34 4.34
C GLN A 249 -1.39 8.55 2.82
N MET A 250 -0.15 8.44 2.34
CA MET A 250 0.17 8.41 0.91
C MET A 250 1.20 7.32 0.61
N LEU A 251 1.30 6.93 -0.66
CA LEU A 251 2.32 6.00 -1.14
C LEU A 251 3.67 6.72 -1.26
N TYR A 252 4.74 6.01 -0.94
CA TYR A 252 6.12 6.48 -1.11
C TYR A 252 6.42 6.89 -2.56
N GLY A 253 7.17 7.98 -2.72
CA GLY A 253 7.55 8.52 -4.02
C GLY A 253 6.46 9.34 -4.74
N PHE A 254 5.29 9.56 -4.10
CA PHE A 254 4.21 10.34 -4.69
C PHE A 254 3.84 11.53 -3.79
N ARG A 255 3.82 12.76 -4.39
CA ARG A 255 3.38 13.99 -3.71
C ARG A 255 4.04 14.26 -2.37
N SER A 256 5.34 14.06 -2.27
CA SER A 256 6.11 14.28 -1.02
C SER A 256 5.97 15.70 -0.47
N GLU A 257 5.91 16.72 -1.33
CA GLU A 257 5.69 18.11 -0.91
C GLU A 257 4.34 18.28 -0.19
N LEU A 258 3.26 17.70 -0.72
CA LEU A 258 1.94 17.75 -0.07
C LEU A 258 1.92 16.98 1.26
N ALA A 259 2.67 15.87 1.35
CA ALA A 259 2.79 15.11 2.59
C ALA A 259 3.48 15.95 3.69
N GLU A 260 4.57 16.63 3.34
CA GLU A 260 5.30 17.52 4.24
C GLU A 260 4.44 18.74 4.66
N GLU A 261 3.68 19.33 3.73
CA GLU A 261 2.75 20.41 4.00
C GLU A 261 1.71 20.01 5.06
N ILE A 262 1.05 18.85 4.88
CA ILE A 262 0.03 18.36 5.81
C ILE A 262 0.63 18.03 7.19
N ALA A 263 1.83 17.43 7.23
CA ALA A 263 2.52 17.16 8.48
C ALA A 263 2.89 18.48 9.22
N ASN A 264 3.34 19.49 8.49
CA ASN A 264 3.65 20.83 9.05
C ASN A 264 2.41 21.59 9.54
N GLU A 265 1.21 21.28 9.01
CA GLU A 265 -0.05 21.77 9.56
C GLU A 265 -0.44 21.11 10.90
N GLY A 266 0.35 20.14 11.38
CA GLY A 266 0.17 19.43 12.64
C GLY A 266 -0.82 18.25 12.56
N TYR A 267 -1.11 17.72 11.38
CA TYR A 267 -1.79 16.43 11.23
C TYR A 267 -0.78 15.30 11.33
N ASN A 268 -1.17 14.18 11.92
CA ASN A 268 -0.40 12.95 11.79
C ASN A 268 -0.35 12.55 10.31
N PHE A 269 0.82 12.14 9.86
CA PHE A 269 1.03 11.71 8.49
C PHE A 269 1.89 10.45 8.44
N THR A 270 1.49 9.50 7.61
CA THR A 270 2.23 8.24 7.42
C THR A 270 2.42 7.98 5.93
N ILE A 271 3.64 7.63 5.55
CA ILE A 271 3.95 7.15 4.19
C ILE A 271 3.92 5.62 4.18
N TYR A 272 3.17 5.05 3.22
CA TYR A 272 3.21 3.62 2.92
C TYR A 272 4.44 3.34 2.07
N VAL A 273 5.38 2.60 2.64
CA VAL A 273 6.71 2.35 2.07
C VAL A 273 6.84 0.89 1.67
N PRO A 274 6.81 0.57 0.38
CA PRO A 274 7.16 -0.75 -0.12
C PRO A 274 8.67 -1.00 0.04
N TYR A 275 9.02 -2.22 0.44
CA TYR A 275 10.38 -2.66 0.67
C TYR A 275 10.60 -4.07 0.09
N GLY A 276 11.73 -4.31 -0.56
CA GLY A 276 12.12 -5.63 -1.06
C GLY A 276 12.30 -5.71 -2.58
N ASP A 277 12.64 -6.92 -3.04
CA ASP A 277 13.07 -7.16 -4.42
C ASP A 277 11.92 -7.21 -5.44
N ASP A 278 10.67 -7.40 -5.02
CA ASP A 278 9.50 -7.52 -5.91
C ASP A 278 8.91 -6.17 -6.36
N TRP A 279 9.76 -5.12 -6.33
CA TRP A 279 9.42 -3.75 -6.66
C TRP A 279 8.83 -3.56 -8.07
N PHE A 280 9.26 -4.34 -9.06
CA PHE A 280 8.81 -4.16 -10.44
C PHE A 280 7.33 -4.55 -10.60
N ALA A 281 6.94 -5.69 -10.05
CA ALA A 281 5.55 -6.12 -10.04
C ALA A 281 4.66 -5.08 -9.32
N TYR A 282 5.08 -4.61 -8.16
CA TYR A 282 4.43 -3.54 -7.43
C TYR A 282 4.28 -2.28 -8.27
N PHE A 283 5.37 -1.80 -8.89
CA PHE A 283 5.38 -0.58 -9.70
C PHE A 283 4.46 -0.69 -10.92
N MET A 284 4.46 -1.83 -11.61
CA MET A 284 3.57 -2.08 -12.75
C MET A 284 2.09 -2.05 -12.34
N ARG A 285 1.73 -2.58 -11.16
CA ARG A 285 0.36 -2.47 -10.63
C ARG A 285 -0.03 -1.02 -10.35
N ARG A 286 0.85 -0.21 -9.78
CA ARG A 286 0.60 1.25 -9.57
C ARG A 286 0.40 2.00 -10.89
N LEU A 287 1.14 1.66 -11.94
CA LEU A 287 0.92 2.21 -13.28
C LEU A 287 -0.40 1.73 -13.90
N ALA A 288 -0.80 0.49 -13.65
CA ALA A 288 -2.09 -0.03 -14.11
C ALA A 288 -3.28 0.70 -13.49
N GLU A 289 -3.18 1.12 -12.24
CA GLU A 289 -4.22 1.88 -11.54
C GLU A 289 -4.34 3.33 -12.06
N ARG A 290 -3.22 3.94 -12.43
CA ARG A 290 -3.17 5.33 -12.91
C ARG A 290 -2.29 5.47 -14.16
N PRO A 291 -2.76 5.02 -15.33
CA PRO A 291 -1.98 5.08 -16.55
C PRO A 291 -1.58 6.50 -16.99
N GLN A 292 -2.35 7.52 -16.57
CA GLN A 292 -2.01 8.93 -16.81
C GLN A 292 -0.72 9.37 -16.11
N ASN A 293 -0.33 8.71 -15.02
CA ASN A 293 0.92 8.99 -14.31
C ASN A 293 2.16 8.43 -15.01
N LEU A 294 1.97 7.68 -16.12
CA LEU A 294 3.07 7.15 -16.91
C LEU A 294 4.05 8.25 -17.35
N SER A 295 3.55 9.43 -17.75
CA SER A 295 4.40 10.56 -18.16
C SER A 295 5.23 11.12 -16.99
N LEU A 296 4.70 11.10 -15.79
CA LEU A 296 5.42 11.51 -14.56
C LEU A 296 6.42 10.43 -14.17
N ALA A 297 6.02 9.17 -14.16
CA ALA A 297 6.91 8.05 -13.89
C ALA A 297 8.07 8.02 -14.91
N VAL A 298 7.79 8.11 -16.22
CA VAL A 298 8.82 8.16 -17.28
C VAL A 298 9.74 9.37 -17.10
N LYS A 299 9.24 10.55 -16.79
CA LYS A 299 10.07 11.74 -16.54
C LYS A 299 11.01 11.54 -15.34
N GLU A 300 10.55 10.89 -14.27
CA GLU A 300 11.37 10.60 -13.11
C GLU A 300 12.46 9.54 -13.39
N PHE A 301 12.15 8.52 -14.20
CA PHE A 301 13.13 7.49 -14.60
C PHE A 301 14.10 7.97 -15.68
N VAL A 302 13.71 8.94 -16.52
CA VAL A 302 14.50 9.42 -17.70
C VAL A 302 15.27 10.71 -17.42
N LYS A 303 15.28 11.25 -16.19
CA LYS A 303 16.16 12.39 -15.85
C LYS A 303 17.63 12.03 -16.17
N PRO A 304 18.36 12.84 -16.94
CA PRO A 304 19.65 12.47 -17.52
C PRO A 304 20.75 12.35 -16.46
N ALA A 305 21.02 11.13 -16.04
CA ALA A 305 22.29 10.78 -15.42
C ALA A 305 23.12 10.01 -16.48
N GLY A 306 23.85 10.77 -17.32
CA GLY A 306 24.91 10.29 -18.18
C GLY A 306 24.49 9.34 -19.33
N LEU A 307 24.84 9.71 -20.55
CA LEU A 307 24.55 9.01 -21.83
C LEU A 307 24.92 7.52 -21.94
N LYS A 308 25.50 6.88 -20.92
CA LYS A 308 25.89 5.45 -20.93
C LYS A 308 24.82 4.47 -20.45
N ARG A 309 23.64 4.96 -20.01
CA ARG A 309 22.53 4.12 -19.50
C ARG A 309 21.42 3.85 -20.52
N VAL A 310 21.58 4.31 -21.77
CA VAL A 310 20.55 4.32 -22.81
C VAL A 310 20.15 2.91 -23.31
N GLY A 311 21.04 1.91 -23.24
CA GLY A 311 20.76 0.59 -23.83
C GLY A 311 19.66 -0.22 -23.14
N ILE A 312 19.58 -0.19 -21.81
CA ILE A 312 18.61 -1.00 -21.05
C ILE A 312 17.27 -0.27 -20.92
N ILE A 313 17.31 1.08 -20.77
CA ILE A 313 16.10 1.92 -20.80
C ILE A 313 15.49 1.89 -22.20
N ALA A 314 16.30 1.82 -23.27
CA ALA A 314 15.82 1.66 -24.63
C ALA A 314 15.13 0.30 -24.86
N ALA A 315 15.58 -0.79 -24.24
CA ALA A 315 14.92 -2.09 -24.36
C ALA A 315 13.58 -2.12 -23.62
N LEU A 316 13.51 -1.60 -22.39
CA LEU A 316 12.26 -1.45 -21.64
C LEU A 316 11.35 -0.37 -22.25
N GLY A 317 11.90 0.75 -22.66
CA GLY A 317 11.19 1.82 -23.37
C GLY A 317 10.73 1.43 -24.77
N ALA A 318 11.51 0.64 -25.53
CA ALA A 318 11.11 0.11 -26.85
C ALA A 318 9.98 -0.92 -26.72
N THR A 319 9.96 -1.75 -25.68
CA THR A 319 8.85 -2.68 -25.42
C THR A 319 7.57 -1.90 -25.06
N VAL A 320 7.69 -0.83 -24.27
CA VAL A 320 6.57 0.07 -23.93
C VAL A 320 6.13 0.88 -25.17
N MET A 321 7.06 1.40 -25.96
CA MET A 321 6.77 2.18 -27.18
C MET A 321 6.22 1.31 -28.31
N LEU A 322 6.69 0.07 -28.50
CA LEU A 322 6.11 -0.89 -29.44
C LEU A 322 4.71 -1.29 -29.03
N GLY A 323 4.46 -1.53 -27.74
CA GLY A 323 3.13 -1.75 -27.20
C GLY A 323 2.19 -0.56 -27.44
N LEU A 324 2.66 0.68 -27.21
CA LEU A 324 1.89 1.90 -27.46
C LEU A 324 1.64 2.17 -28.95
N SER A 325 2.58 1.84 -29.84
CA SER A 325 2.42 1.98 -31.29
C SER A 325 1.42 0.98 -31.86
N THR A 326 1.40 -0.25 -31.32
CA THR A 326 0.44 -1.30 -31.68
C THR A 326 -0.98 -0.94 -31.20
N ILE A 327 -1.09 -0.38 -30.00
CA ILE A 327 -2.37 0.12 -29.45
C ILE A 327 -2.88 1.32 -30.27
N LYS A 328 -2.01 2.26 -30.67
CA LYS A 328 -2.40 3.37 -31.56
C LYS A 328 -2.88 2.91 -32.94
N LYS A 329 -2.32 1.83 -33.48
CA LYS A 329 -2.78 1.25 -34.77
C LYS A 329 -4.13 0.53 -34.63
N LEU A 330 -4.40 -0.11 -33.48
CA LEU A 330 -5.67 -0.80 -33.19
C LEU A 330 -6.82 0.17 -32.87
N CYS A 331 -6.53 1.36 -32.31
CA CYS A 331 -7.54 2.40 -32.07
C CYS A 331 -7.85 3.29 -33.28
N ARG A 332 -7.15 3.09 -34.41
CA ARG A 332 -7.41 3.80 -35.69
C ARG A 332 -8.14 2.94 -36.75
N LYS A 333 -8.54 1.75 -36.39
CA LYS A 333 -9.51 0.92 -37.11
C LYS A 333 -10.77 0.79 -36.29
#